data_743d0ffb29f1ec046472b017dd5f276b
#
_entry.id   743d0ffb29f1ec046472b017dd5f276b
#
_cell.length_a   1.000
_cell.length_b   1.000
_cell.length_c   1.000
_cell.angle_alpha   90.00
_cell.angle_beta   90.00
_cell.angle_gamma   90.00
#
_symmetry.space_group_name_H-M   'P 1'
#
loop_
_entity.id
_entity.type
_entity.pdbx_description
1 polymer ?
#
loop_
_entity_poly.entity_id
_entity_poly.type
_entity_poly.pdbx_seq_one_letter_code
_entity_poly.pdbx_strand_id
1 'polypeptide(L)'
;MAKSNEKVVLAYSGGLDTTAIIPWLKEHFDYEVICCCVDCGQDNELRRLEERATLAGASKLYLLDEKDVFAEEYALPCLQSGVSPERAALLGSALSRPLIAKKLVEIAVKERAVAICHGATGKGNDQLRFELSIKALAPELKVIVPWRMTELWPFRSREDELAYCRQNGIDLPFDASHSYSHDKNLWHSSHKGLELEDPAQEPMLEELHLLGVSPKQAADAETLIRIGFEKGVPVSLNGKELKLSELLKQLNELGGKNGIGIYDLIEDRVVGLKARGVYEIPAVSILLKAQACLEGLVLDRETLDTKRILSEKFAALLYEGKWFTPLREALQAFFASTQQQLSGEVLLRLYKGNLIHAGTSSAYSLYSEEFTSFTTGELFNHRDAEGFIALYELPMLLRARMQQRSGSAEALVLPNLLSLSQPVKTTVSKVKKAVKKQVVRKLAEKKKAAEKSAEKKRAVKKDESKEEVVNKATVKKTADKKEGAKKPAVKKAGPKKESTKKEPKKTGKNSL
;
A
#
# COMPACT_ATOMS: atom_id res chain seq x y z
N MET A 1 3.50 -49.94 -20.49
CA MET A 1 2.99 -49.26 -19.27
C MET A 1 1.71 -48.54 -19.65
N ALA A 2 0.64 -48.60 -18.82
CA ALA A 2 -0.56 -47.80 -19.09
C ALA A 2 -0.15 -46.32 -19.04
N LYS A 3 -0.55 -45.53 -20.06
CA LYS A 3 -0.31 -44.06 -20.04
C LYS A 3 -0.88 -43.47 -18.79
N SER A 4 -0.08 -42.72 -18.07
CA SER A 4 -0.56 -41.88 -16.98
C SER A 4 -1.58 -40.91 -17.56
N ASN A 5 -2.83 -40.93 -17.07
CA ASN A 5 -3.85 -39.95 -17.43
C ASN A 5 -3.76 -38.68 -16.57
N GLU A 6 -2.65 -38.50 -15.89
CA GLU A 6 -2.46 -37.36 -14.99
C GLU A 6 -2.16 -36.09 -15.79
N LYS A 7 -2.72 -34.98 -15.33
CA LYS A 7 -2.63 -33.68 -15.96
C LYS A 7 -1.72 -32.74 -15.18
N VAL A 8 -0.99 -31.91 -15.90
CA VAL A 8 -0.21 -30.79 -15.35
C VAL A 8 -0.63 -29.49 -16.01
N VAL A 9 -0.78 -28.42 -15.20
CA VAL A 9 -0.99 -27.08 -15.74
C VAL A 9 0.33 -26.34 -15.78
N LEU A 10 0.72 -25.90 -16.95
CA LEU A 10 1.96 -25.15 -17.20
C LEU A 10 1.67 -23.65 -17.27
N ALA A 11 2.39 -22.85 -16.45
CA ALA A 11 2.45 -21.39 -16.62
C ALA A 11 3.18 -21.10 -17.95
N TYR A 12 2.42 -20.77 -18.97
CA TYR A 12 2.90 -20.67 -20.34
C TYR A 12 2.99 -19.23 -20.82
N SER A 13 4.18 -18.74 -21.08
CA SER A 13 4.42 -17.41 -21.63
C SER A 13 4.54 -17.40 -23.16
N GLY A 14 4.73 -18.57 -23.76
CA GLY A 14 5.05 -18.71 -25.19
C GLY A 14 6.51 -18.42 -25.54
N GLY A 15 7.34 -18.13 -24.55
CA GLY A 15 8.79 -18.01 -24.71
C GLY A 15 9.47 -19.38 -24.88
N LEU A 16 10.78 -19.36 -25.16
CA LEU A 16 11.60 -20.57 -25.42
C LEU A 16 11.49 -21.56 -24.25
N ASP A 17 11.84 -21.12 -23.03
CA ASP A 17 11.88 -21.97 -21.83
C ASP A 17 10.56 -22.69 -21.60
N THR A 18 9.43 -21.96 -21.62
CA THR A 18 8.12 -22.55 -21.36
C THR A 18 7.64 -23.45 -22.50
N THR A 19 8.11 -23.22 -23.73
CA THR A 19 7.81 -24.08 -24.87
C THR A 19 8.59 -25.38 -24.79
N ALA A 20 9.88 -25.33 -24.43
CA ALA A 20 10.73 -26.54 -24.22
C ALA A 20 10.22 -27.41 -23.05
N ILE A 21 9.60 -26.83 -22.06
CA ILE A 21 9.02 -27.57 -20.91
C ILE A 21 7.88 -28.49 -21.33
N ILE A 22 7.13 -28.18 -22.40
CA ILE A 22 5.97 -28.99 -22.83
C ILE A 22 6.41 -30.43 -23.20
N PRO A 23 7.30 -30.65 -24.20
CA PRO A 23 7.77 -32.00 -24.54
C PRO A 23 8.51 -32.64 -23.36
N TRP A 24 9.29 -31.87 -22.59
CA TRP A 24 10.01 -32.39 -21.43
C TRP A 24 9.09 -32.98 -20.35
N LEU A 25 7.96 -32.34 -20.04
CA LEU A 25 6.96 -32.88 -19.09
C LEU A 25 6.34 -34.17 -19.57
N LYS A 26 6.11 -34.32 -20.89
CA LYS A 26 5.59 -35.54 -21.51
C LYS A 26 6.61 -36.66 -21.46
N GLU A 27 7.87 -36.37 -21.75
CA GLU A 27 8.96 -37.33 -21.80
C GLU A 27 9.28 -37.93 -20.41
N HIS A 28 9.38 -37.07 -19.38
CA HIS A 28 9.84 -37.45 -18.06
C HIS A 28 8.74 -37.87 -17.09
N PHE A 29 7.50 -37.38 -17.28
CA PHE A 29 6.40 -37.63 -16.34
C PHE A 29 5.18 -38.29 -17.01
N ASP A 30 5.17 -38.44 -18.33
CA ASP A 30 4.00 -38.94 -19.11
C ASP A 30 2.72 -38.15 -18.83
N TYR A 31 2.85 -36.82 -18.56
CA TYR A 31 1.73 -35.95 -18.26
C TYR A 31 1.01 -35.46 -19.53
N GLU A 32 -0.31 -35.32 -19.42
CA GLU A 32 -1.09 -34.47 -20.31
C GLU A 32 -0.85 -32.98 -19.91
N VAL A 33 -0.23 -32.21 -20.83
CA VAL A 33 0.17 -30.84 -20.54
C VAL A 33 -0.90 -29.85 -20.98
N ILE A 34 -1.44 -29.10 -20.05
CA ILE A 34 -2.37 -28.00 -20.24
C ILE A 34 -1.63 -26.69 -20.06
N CYS A 35 -1.55 -25.90 -21.11
CA CYS A 35 -0.95 -24.57 -21.04
C CYS A 35 -1.95 -23.53 -20.54
N CYS A 36 -1.51 -22.61 -19.69
CA CYS A 36 -2.29 -21.46 -19.24
C CYS A 36 -1.46 -20.19 -19.38
N CYS A 37 -1.91 -19.26 -20.20
CA CYS A 37 -1.38 -17.92 -20.36
C CYS A 37 -2.39 -16.91 -19.85
N VAL A 38 -1.94 -15.99 -18.99
CA VAL A 38 -2.75 -14.93 -18.42
C VAL A 38 -2.28 -13.59 -19.00
N ASP A 39 -3.16 -12.92 -19.72
CA ASP A 39 -2.90 -11.61 -20.30
C ASP A 39 -3.09 -10.52 -19.24
N CYS A 40 -1.98 -9.93 -18.80
CA CYS A 40 -1.91 -8.75 -17.93
C CYS A 40 -1.47 -7.49 -18.70
N GLY A 41 -1.51 -7.51 -20.05
CA GLY A 41 -1.08 -6.41 -20.92
C GLY A 41 0.23 -6.66 -21.66
N GLN A 42 0.50 -7.92 -22.03
CA GLN A 42 1.68 -8.31 -22.81
C GLN A 42 1.56 -8.00 -24.32
N ASP A 43 0.35 -7.69 -24.83
CA ASP A 43 0.04 -7.30 -26.20
C ASP A 43 0.56 -8.27 -27.29
N ASN A 44 1.62 -7.86 -28.01
CA ASN A 44 2.13 -8.60 -29.18
C ASN A 44 2.74 -9.97 -28.84
N GLU A 45 3.15 -10.18 -27.59
CA GLU A 45 3.73 -11.46 -27.15
C GLU A 45 2.73 -12.62 -27.20
N LEU A 46 1.42 -12.29 -27.20
CA LEU A 46 0.33 -13.26 -27.24
C LEU A 46 0.03 -13.80 -28.65
N ARG A 47 0.67 -13.24 -29.68
CA ARG A 47 0.45 -13.69 -31.05
C ARG A 47 1.00 -15.09 -31.25
N ARG A 48 0.22 -15.95 -31.92
CA ARG A 48 0.57 -17.35 -32.25
C ARG A 48 0.88 -18.25 -31.05
N LEU A 49 0.40 -17.89 -29.86
CA LEU A 49 0.57 -18.74 -28.67
C LEU A 49 -0.03 -20.12 -28.86
N GLU A 50 -1.25 -20.18 -29.42
CA GLU A 50 -1.99 -21.44 -29.64
C GLU A 50 -1.26 -22.35 -30.62
N GLU A 51 -0.77 -21.80 -31.73
CA GLU A 51 0.03 -22.54 -32.71
C GLU A 51 1.29 -23.13 -32.05
N ARG A 52 2.04 -22.32 -31.28
CA ARG A 52 3.26 -22.76 -30.60
C ARG A 52 3.00 -23.83 -29.54
N ALA A 53 1.97 -23.63 -28.70
CA ALA A 53 1.61 -24.62 -27.69
C ALA A 53 1.20 -25.96 -28.33
N THR A 54 0.42 -25.92 -29.39
CA THR A 54 -0.03 -27.10 -30.14
C THR A 54 1.13 -27.82 -30.79
N LEU A 55 2.05 -27.10 -31.48
CA LEU A 55 3.26 -27.65 -32.08
C LEU A 55 4.16 -28.31 -31.03
N ALA A 56 4.28 -27.73 -29.85
CA ALA A 56 5.02 -28.30 -28.73
C ALA A 56 4.33 -29.51 -28.08
N GLY A 57 3.09 -29.82 -28.45
CA GLY A 57 2.35 -30.98 -27.99
C GLY A 57 1.55 -30.77 -26.74
N ALA A 58 1.16 -29.53 -26.42
CA ALA A 58 0.16 -29.25 -25.39
C ALA A 58 -1.21 -29.81 -25.82
N SER A 59 -1.96 -30.37 -24.88
CA SER A 59 -3.31 -30.89 -25.14
C SER A 59 -4.36 -29.77 -25.19
N LYS A 60 -4.08 -28.66 -24.51
CA LYS A 60 -4.99 -27.52 -24.40
C LYS A 60 -4.24 -26.24 -24.04
N LEU A 61 -4.72 -25.11 -24.53
CA LEU A 61 -4.30 -23.78 -24.10
C LEU A 61 -5.50 -23.01 -23.53
N TYR A 62 -5.30 -22.45 -22.34
CA TYR A 62 -6.13 -21.37 -21.78
C TYR A 62 -5.42 -20.04 -21.98
N LEU A 63 -6.05 -19.13 -22.71
CA LEU A 63 -5.62 -17.74 -22.83
C LEU A 63 -6.67 -16.88 -22.12
N LEU A 64 -6.30 -16.30 -21.00
CA LEU A 64 -7.19 -15.56 -20.11
C LEU A 64 -6.86 -14.06 -20.18
N ASP A 65 -7.84 -13.25 -20.60
CA ASP A 65 -7.73 -11.79 -20.57
C ASP A 65 -8.08 -11.29 -19.17
N GLU A 66 -7.06 -10.92 -18.40
CA GLU A 66 -7.19 -10.50 -17.00
C GLU A 66 -6.66 -9.07 -16.77
N LYS A 67 -6.60 -8.25 -17.81
CA LYS A 67 -6.09 -6.87 -17.73
C LYS A 67 -6.87 -6.00 -16.74
N ASP A 68 -8.19 -6.10 -16.73
CA ASP A 68 -9.04 -5.35 -15.81
C ASP A 68 -8.80 -5.82 -14.36
N VAL A 69 -8.79 -7.14 -14.12
CA VAL A 69 -8.53 -7.72 -12.79
C VAL A 69 -7.12 -7.37 -12.31
N PHE A 70 -6.12 -7.42 -13.20
CA PHE A 70 -4.76 -7.02 -12.86
C PHE A 70 -4.69 -5.55 -12.44
N ALA A 71 -5.36 -4.66 -13.19
CA ALA A 71 -5.37 -3.24 -12.90
C ALA A 71 -6.08 -2.93 -11.57
N GLU A 72 -7.25 -3.51 -11.34
CA GLU A 72 -8.12 -3.17 -10.21
C GLU A 72 -7.73 -3.89 -8.91
N GLU A 73 -7.41 -5.21 -8.96
CA GLU A 73 -7.16 -5.99 -7.76
C GLU A 73 -5.69 -6.01 -7.34
N TYR A 74 -4.74 -5.82 -8.28
CA TYR A 74 -3.29 -5.95 -8.02
C TYR A 74 -2.53 -4.63 -8.16
N ALA A 75 -2.74 -3.89 -9.24
CA ALA A 75 -2.03 -2.64 -9.48
C ALA A 75 -2.57 -1.49 -8.61
N LEU A 76 -3.90 -1.33 -8.52
CA LEU A 76 -4.53 -0.25 -7.76
C LEU A 76 -4.11 -0.21 -6.28
N PRO A 77 -4.12 -1.34 -5.52
CA PRO A 77 -3.65 -1.31 -4.13
C PRO A 77 -2.21 -0.86 -3.99
N CYS A 78 -1.35 -1.20 -4.97
CA CYS A 78 0.04 -0.75 -5.00
C CYS A 78 0.15 0.75 -5.29
N LEU A 79 -0.62 1.28 -6.21
CA LEU A 79 -0.74 2.73 -6.44
C LEU A 79 -1.22 3.44 -5.17
N GLN A 80 -2.31 2.98 -4.57
CA GLN A 80 -2.89 3.56 -3.34
C GLN A 80 -1.94 3.54 -2.15
N SER A 81 -0.97 2.62 -2.11
CA SER A 81 0.06 2.61 -1.08
C SER A 81 0.99 3.82 -1.14
N GLY A 82 1.13 4.45 -2.30
CA GLY A 82 2.06 5.57 -2.50
C GLY A 82 3.52 5.13 -2.45
N VAL A 83 3.81 3.91 -2.93
CA VAL A 83 5.17 3.40 -3.06
C VAL A 83 6.05 4.33 -3.89
N SER A 84 7.36 4.42 -3.56
CA SER A 84 8.27 5.24 -4.36
C SER A 84 8.40 4.70 -5.80
N PRO A 85 8.65 5.57 -6.80
CA PRO A 85 8.76 5.12 -8.19
C PRO A 85 9.84 4.06 -8.43
N GLU A 86 10.98 4.15 -7.74
CA GLU A 86 12.07 3.16 -7.84
C GLU A 86 11.64 1.80 -7.31
N ARG A 87 10.89 1.77 -6.20
CA ARG A 87 10.29 0.53 -5.69
C ARG A 87 9.21 0.01 -6.63
N ALA A 88 8.35 0.89 -7.14
CA ALA A 88 7.30 0.54 -8.08
C ALA A 88 7.85 -0.14 -9.36
N ALA A 89 9.00 0.34 -9.86
CA ALA A 89 9.67 -0.22 -11.04
C ALA A 89 10.00 -1.72 -10.86
N LEU A 90 10.33 -2.15 -9.66
CA LEU A 90 10.66 -3.54 -9.32
C LEU A 90 9.44 -4.44 -9.10
N LEU A 91 8.21 -3.88 -9.07
CA LEU A 91 7.02 -4.62 -8.64
C LEU A 91 6.17 -5.22 -9.77
N GLY A 92 6.39 -4.89 -11.05
CA GLY A 92 5.50 -5.36 -12.11
C GLY A 92 5.33 -6.88 -12.17
N SER A 93 6.44 -7.64 -12.14
CA SER A 93 6.37 -9.11 -12.03
C SER A 93 5.78 -9.56 -10.68
N ALA A 94 6.08 -8.83 -9.59
CA ALA A 94 5.59 -9.16 -8.26
C ALA A 94 4.07 -9.02 -8.12
N LEU A 95 3.45 -8.12 -8.91
CA LEU A 95 2.01 -7.92 -8.98
C LEU A 95 1.32 -8.94 -9.89
N SER A 96 1.94 -9.30 -11.03
CA SER A 96 1.32 -10.24 -11.98
C SER A 96 1.42 -11.71 -11.55
N ARG A 97 2.50 -12.13 -10.90
CA ARG A 97 2.70 -13.56 -10.53
C ARG A 97 1.65 -14.11 -9.57
N PRO A 98 1.16 -13.39 -8.53
CA PRO A 98 0.06 -13.86 -7.69
C PRO A 98 -1.26 -14.05 -8.45
N LEU A 99 -1.59 -13.14 -9.40
CA LEU A 99 -2.75 -13.30 -10.28
C LEU A 99 -2.60 -14.53 -11.17
N ILE A 100 -1.46 -14.67 -11.85
CA ILE A 100 -1.17 -15.82 -12.70
C ILE A 100 -1.28 -17.12 -11.88
N ALA A 101 -0.68 -17.17 -10.69
CA ALA A 101 -0.74 -18.34 -9.81
C ALA A 101 -2.19 -18.68 -9.41
N LYS A 102 -3.02 -17.68 -9.10
CA LYS A 102 -4.45 -17.87 -8.82
C LYS A 102 -5.17 -18.53 -10.01
N LYS A 103 -4.93 -18.03 -11.22
CA LYS A 103 -5.53 -18.60 -12.44
C LYS A 103 -5.03 -20.01 -12.75
N LEU A 104 -3.74 -20.28 -12.52
CA LEU A 104 -3.18 -21.64 -12.66
C LEU A 104 -3.87 -22.62 -11.70
N VAL A 105 -4.09 -22.21 -10.44
CA VAL A 105 -4.80 -23.03 -9.46
C VAL A 105 -6.26 -23.26 -9.88
N GLU A 106 -6.98 -22.21 -10.32
CA GLU A 106 -8.34 -22.32 -10.82
C GLU A 106 -8.46 -23.33 -11.98
N ILE A 107 -7.51 -23.28 -12.93
CA ILE A 107 -7.46 -24.22 -14.05
C ILE A 107 -7.05 -25.62 -13.58
N ALA A 108 -6.09 -25.76 -12.67
CA ALA A 108 -5.68 -27.06 -12.13
C ALA A 108 -6.83 -27.77 -11.44
N VAL A 109 -7.61 -27.05 -10.64
CA VAL A 109 -8.83 -27.61 -10.00
C VAL A 109 -9.88 -28.00 -11.06
N LYS A 110 -10.14 -27.14 -12.03
CA LYS A 110 -11.11 -27.37 -13.12
C LYS A 110 -10.76 -28.61 -13.94
N GLU A 111 -9.49 -28.78 -14.29
CA GLU A 111 -8.98 -29.88 -15.10
C GLU A 111 -8.63 -31.13 -14.29
N ARG A 112 -8.71 -31.06 -12.95
CA ARG A 112 -8.27 -32.10 -12.00
C ARG A 112 -6.80 -32.48 -12.21
N ALA A 113 -5.97 -31.47 -12.43
CA ALA A 113 -4.53 -31.63 -12.59
C ALA A 113 -3.87 -31.96 -11.24
N VAL A 114 -2.85 -32.80 -11.27
CA VAL A 114 -2.10 -33.22 -10.07
C VAL A 114 -0.94 -32.28 -9.73
N ALA A 115 -0.56 -31.43 -10.69
CA ALA A 115 0.58 -30.55 -10.55
C ALA A 115 0.40 -29.24 -11.33
N ILE A 116 1.13 -28.21 -10.89
CA ILE A 116 1.40 -26.99 -11.64
C ILE A 116 2.89 -26.94 -11.95
N CYS A 117 3.26 -26.56 -13.17
CA CYS A 117 4.63 -26.35 -13.59
C CYS A 117 4.87 -24.89 -13.96
N HIS A 118 6.06 -24.36 -13.66
CA HIS A 118 6.51 -23.05 -14.12
C HIS A 118 7.98 -23.05 -14.53
N GLY A 119 8.34 -22.18 -15.49
CA GLY A 119 9.69 -22.05 -16.04
C GLY A 119 10.58 -21.02 -15.32
N ALA A 120 10.23 -20.57 -14.12
CA ALA A 120 11.05 -19.60 -13.41
C ALA A 120 12.37 -20.22 -12.93
N THR A 121 13.49 -19.53 -13.17
CA THR A 121 14.82 -20.00 -12.81
C THR A 121 15.12 -19.92 -11.32
N GLY A 122 16.03 -20.74 -10.81
CA GLY A 122 16.45 -20.71 -9.41
C GLY A 122 17.19 -19.43 -8.97
N LYS A 123 17.62 -18.59 -9.92
CA LYS A 123 18.30 -17.31 -9.68
C LYS A 123 17.31 -16.13 -9.53
N GLY A 124 16.05 -16.30 -10.00
CA GLY A 124 15.04 -15.25 -10.02
C GLY A 124 14.10 -15.28 -8.82
N ASN A 125 13.40 -14.16 -8.58
CA ASN A 125 12.37 -14.06 -7.53
C ASN A 125 11.05 -14.75 -7.91
N ASP A 126 10.78 -14.95 -9.21
CA ASP A 126 9.49 -15.41 -9.70
C ASP A 126 9.14 -16.82 -9.24
N GLN A 127 10.14 -17.72 -9.10
CA GLN A 127 9.92 -19.03 -8.50
C GLN A 127 9.26 -18.92 -7.12
N LEU A 128 9.77 -18.01 -6.27
CA LEU A 128 9.22 -17.79 -4.93
C LEU A 128 7.79 -17.23 -5.00
N ARG A 129 7.55 -16.28 -5.89
CA ARG A 129 6.23 -15.63 -6.09
C ARG A 129 5.17 -16.64 -6.54
N PHE A 130 5.50 -17.51 -7.49
CA PHE A 130 4.61 -18.59 -7.93
C PHE A 130 4.34 -19.59 -6.81
N GLU A 131 5.39 -20.14 -6.21
CA GLU A 131 5.24 -21.23 -5.25
C GLU A 131 4.53 -20.80 -3.96
N LEU A 132 4.87 -19.62 -3.40
CA LEU A 132 4.17 -19.10 -2.23
C LEU A 132 2.68 -18.86 -2.53
N SER A 133 2.36 -18.33 -3.72
CA SER A 133 0.97 -18.09 -4.11
C SER A 133 0.21 -19.39 -4.35
N ILE A 134 0.80 -20.36 -5.05
CA ILE A 134 0.17 -21.68 -5.28
C ILE A 134 -0.07 -22.38 -3.94
N LYS A 135 0.92 -22.39 -3.05
CA LYS A 135 0.81 -23.06 -1.74
C LYS A 135 -0.16 -22.37 -0.79
N ALA A 136 -0.32 -21.07 -0.90
CA ALA A 136 -1.35 -20.35 -0.14
C ALA A 136 -2.77 -20.69 -0.61
N LEU A 137 -2.97 -20.93 -1.91
CA LEU A 137 -4.28 -21.17 -2.52
C LEU A 137 -4.65 -22.65 -2.60
N ALA A 138 -3.66 -23.53 -2.81
CA ALA A 138 -3.84 -24.98 -2.99
C ALA A 138 -2.61 -25.73 -2.45
N PRO A 139 -2.51 -25.91 -1.12
CA PRO A 139 -1.34 -26.52 -0.46
C PRO A 139 -1.05 -27.94 -0.94
N GLU A 140 -2.07 -28.66 -1.40
CA GLU A 140 -1.96 -30.06 -1.87
C GLU A 140 -1.32 -30.18 -3.27
N LEU A 141 -1.44 -29.13 -4.11
CA LEU A 141 -0.93 -29.22 -5.48
C LEU A 141 0.58 -29.32 -5.50
N LYS A 142 1.09 -30.28 -6.26
CA LYS A 142 2.53 -30.42 -6.53
C LYS A 142 3.00 -29.27 -7.43
N VAL A 143 4.16 -28.71 -7.13
CA VAL A 143 4.80 -27.71 -7.99
C VAL A 143 6.05 -28.34 -8.63
N ILE A 144 6.14 -28.25 -9.95
CA ILE A 144 7.25 -28.75 -10.75
C ILE A 144 8.04 -27.56 -11.28
N VAL A 145 9.35 -27.57 -11.02
CA VAL A 145 10.27 -26.48 -11.42
C VAL A 145 11.48 -27.11 -12.13
N PRO A 146 11.46 -27.22 -13.47
CA PRO A 146 12.51 -27.91 -14.23
C PRO A 146 13.92 -27.39 -13.91
N TRP A 147 14.11 -26.09 -13.83
CA TRP A 147 15.41 -25.43 -13.53
C TRP A 147 16.06 -25.86 -12.19
N ARG A 148 15.32 -26.50 -11.29
CA ARG A 148 15.84 -27.07 -10.03
C ARG A 148 16.01 -28.57 -10.09
N MET A 149 15.61 -29.21 -11.19
CA MET A 149 15.69 -30.66 -11.41
C MET A 149 16.88 -30.96 -12.32
N THR A 150 18.09 -30.60 -11.88
CA THR A 150 19.30 -30.58 -12.69
C THR A 150 19.69 -31.93 -13.29
N GLU A 151 19.24 -33.05 -12.74
CA GLU A 151 19.42 -34.39 -13.29
C GLU A 151 18.52 -34.68 -14.49
N LEU A 152 17.35 -34.04 -14.54
CA LEU A 152 16.34 -34.23 -15.58
C LEU A 152 16.26 -33.06 -16.56
N TRP A 153 16.77 -31.88 -16.18
CA TRP A 153 16.82 -30.65 -16.98
C TRP A 153 18.26 -30.30 -17.30
N PRO A 154 18.82 -30.87 -18.39
CA PRO A 154 20.24 -30.74 -18.70
C PRO A 154 20.62 -29.43 -19.36
N PHE A 155 19.65 -28.59 -19.74
CA PHE A 155 19.89 -27.38 -20.50
C PHE A 155 20.59 -26.31 -19.66
N ARG A 156 21.68 -25.75 -20.21
CA ARG A 156 22.52 -24.74 -19.59
C ARG A 156 22.46 -23.40 -20.29
N SER A 157 22.03 -23.42 -21.55
CA SER A 157 21.98 -22.24 -22.42
C SER A 157 20.70 -22.24 -23.26
N ARG A 158 20.39 -21.08 -23.85
CA ARG A 158 19.28 -20.96 -24.83
C ARG A 158 19.50 -21.80 -26.07
N GLU A 159 20.76 -21.98 -26.48
CA GLU A 159 21.14 -22.82 -27.58
C GLU A 159 20.77 -24.29 -27.34
N ASP A 160 20.98 -24.79 -26.11
CA ASP A 160 20.59 -26.15 -25.72
C ASP A 160 19.06 -26.32 -25.82
N GLU A 161 18.29 -25.36 -25.31
CA GLU A 161 16.82 -25.37 -25.38
C GLU A 161 16.32 -25.31 -26.83
N LEU A 162 16.92 -24.47 -27.67
CA LEU A 162 16.58 -24.39 -29.10
C LEU A 162 16.91 -25.70 -29.81
N ALA A 163 18.06 -26.32 -29.54
CA ALA A 163 18.44 -27.61 -30.10
C ALA A 163 17.43 -28.69 -29.68
N TYR A 164 17.03 -28.72 -28.42
CA TYR A 164 16.01 -29.64 -27.91
C TYR A 164 14.63 -29.43 -28.56
N CYS A 165 14.21 -28.18 -28.70
CA CYS A 165 12.97 -27.86 -29.42
C CYS A 165 12.99 -28.36 -30.86
N ARG A 166 14.09 -28.13 -31.59
CA ARG A 166 14.25 -28.62 -32.98
C ARG A 166 14.24 -30.15 -33.07
N GLN A 167 14.89 -30.86 -32.13
CA GLN A 167 14.86 -32.32 -32.04
C GLN A 167 13.43 -32.87 -31.87
N ASN A 168 12.57 -32.09 -31.20
CA ASN A 168 11.13 -32.40 -31.01
C ASN A 168 10.26 -31.86 -32.15
N GLY A 169 10.83 -31.39 -33.25
CA GLY A 169 10.07 -30.87 -34.40
C GLY A 169 9.46 -29.50 -34.18
N ILE A 170 9.89 -28.78 -33.17
CA ILE A 170 9.40 -27.44 -32.79
C ILE A 170 10.38 -26.40 -33.32
N ASP A 171 10.02 -25.76 -34.41
CA ASP A 171 10.81 -24.65 -34.97
C ASP A 171 10.30 -23.33 -34.46
N LEU A 172 11.13 -22.67 -33.67
CA LEU A 172 10.81 -21.40 -33.00
C LEU A 172 11.60 -20.25 -33.65
N PRO A 173 10.94 -19.13 -33.95
CA PRO A 173 11.61 -17.98 -34.57
C PRO A 173 12.38 -17.14 -33.52
N PHE A 174 13.14 -17.80 -32.65
CA PHE A 174 13.97 -17.14 -31.66
C PHE A 174 15.43 -17.12 -32.10
N ASP A 175 16.05 -15.94 -32.04
CA ASP A 175 17.50 -15.80 -32.18
C ASP A 175 18.15 -15.99 -30.81
N ALA A 176 19.12 -16.89 -30.73
CA ALA A 176 19.82 -17.21 -29.49
C ALA A 176 20.81 -16.13 -29.07
N SER A 177 21.32 -15.36 -30.03
CA SER A 177 22.62 -14.73 -29.85
C SER A 177 22.61 -13.32 -29.25
N HIS A 178 21.51 -12.55 -29.34
CA HIS A 178 21.51 -11.13 -28.92
C HIS A 178 20.12 -10.65 -28.57
N SER A 179 19.54 -11.14 -27.46
CA SER A 179 18.26 -10.60 -27.00
C SER A 179 18.22 -10.41 -25.49
N TYR A 180 17.73 -9.25 -25.08
CA TYR A 180 17.37 -9.00 -23.69
C TYR A 180 16.25 -9.93 -23.25
N SER A 181 16.24 -10.30 -21.97
CA SER A 181 15.09 -10.91 -21.34
C SER A 181 14.10 -9.81 -20.98
N HIS A 182 12.91 -9.88 -21.54
CA HIS A 182 11.83 -8.92 -21.29
C HIS A 182 10.73 -9.54 -20.43
N ASP A 183 10.10 -8.73 -19.59
CA ASP A 183 8.84 -9.06 -18.90
C ASP A 183 7.95 -7.82 -18.92
N LYS A 184 6.80 -7.92 -19.61
CA LYS A 184 5.91 -6.80 -19.86
C LYS A 184 4.50 -7.09 -19.33
N ASN A 185 3.88 -6.07 -18.75
CA ASN A 185 2.47 -6.02 -18.40
C ASN A 185 2.00 -4.55 -18.35
N LEU A 186 0.75 -4.28 -17.93
CA LEU A 186 0.23 -2.90 -17.84
C LEU A 186 1.01 -2.02 -16.86
N TRP A 187 1.69 -2.61 -15.87
CA TRP A 187 2.46 -1.87 -14.86
C TRP A 187 3.84 -1.47 -15.36
N HIS A 188 4.55 -2.38 -16.02
CA HIS A 188 5.93 -2.17 -16.42
C HIS A 188 6.35 -2.93 -17.68
N SER A 189 7.49 -2.53 -18.24
CA SER A 189 8.38 -3.39 -19.03
C SER A 189 9.73 -3.45 -18.34
N SER A 190 10.30 -4.64 -18.19
CA SER A 190 11.64 -4.83 -17.61
C SER A 190 12.58 -5.50 -18.60
N HIS A 191 13.86 -5.08 -18.57
CA HIS A 191 14.91 -5.52 -19.49
C HIS A 191 16.13 -5.97 -18.68
N LYS A 192 16.65 -7.16 -18.99
CA LYS A 192 17.80 -7.78 -18.30
C LYS A 192 18.68 -8.52 -19.32
N GLY A 193 19.93 -8.70 -18.99
CA GLY A 193 20.91 -9.41 -19.83
C GLY A 193 21.82 -8.48 -20.63
N LEU A 194 22.65 -9.08 -21.48
CA LEU A 194 23.65 -8.40 -22.31
C LEU A 194 24.54 -7.45 -21.48
N GLU A 195 24.77 -6.21 -21.94
CA GLU A 195 25.61 -5.22 -21.22
C GLU A 195 25.10 -4.89 -19.83
N LEU A 196 23.80 -5.11 -19.53
CA LEU A 196 23.25 -4.88 -18.19
C LEU A 196 23.77 -5.86 -17.14
N GLU A 197 24.44 -6.95 -17.53
CA GLU A 197 25.09 -7.88 -16.60
C GLU A 197 26.38 -7.30 -16.02
N ASP A 198 26.97 -6.29 -16.66
CA ASP A 198 28.09 -5.53 -16.15
C ASP A 198 27.63 -4.15 -15.66
N PRO A 199 27.61 -3.89 -14.34
CA PRO A 199 27.16 -2.60 -13.82
C PRO A 199 28.04 -1.41 -14.22
N ALA A 200 29.23 -1.64 -14.78
CA ALA A 200 30.11 -0.60 -15.29
C ALA A 200 29.80 -0.18 -16.74
N GLN A 201 28.96 -0.93 -17.45
CA GLN A 201 28.57 -0.60 -18.81
C GLN A 201 27.37 0.35 -18.85
N GLU A 202 27.38 1.29 -19.79
CA GLU A 202 26.22 2.13 -20.08
C GLU A 202 25.12 1.31 -20.78
N PRO A 203 23.84 1.40 -20.36
CA PRO A 203 22.77 0.69 -21.02
C PRO A 203 22.49 1.27 -22.40
N MET A 204 22.29 0.43 -23.40
CA MET A 204 21.89 0.83 -24.75
C MET A 204 20.41 1.16 -24.80
N LEU A 205 20.01 2.27 -24.13
CA LEU A 205 18.62 2.63 -23.94
C LEU A 205 17.79 2.69 -25.23
N GLU A 206 18.39 3.05 -26.35
CA GLU A 206 17.70 3.14 -27.65
C GLU A 206 17.28 1.77 -28.20
N GLU A 207 17.92 0.69 -27.77
CA GLU A 207 17.59 -0.69 -28.14
C GLU A 207 16.62 -1.35 -27.15
N LEU A 208 16.52 -0.80 -25.92
CA LEU A 208 15.75 -1.39 -24.83
C LEU A 208 14.28 -0.99 -24.84
N HIS A 209 13.95 0.21 -25.34
CA HIS A 209 12.63 0.79 -25.18
C HIS A 209 11.51 0.03 -25.89
N LEU A 210 10.56 -0.52 -25.11
CA LEU A 210 9.34 -1.15 -25.61
C LEU A 210 8.09 -0.30 -25.34
N LEU A 211 8.11 0.55 -24.32
CA LEU A 211 6.99 1.42 -23.95
C LEU A 211 7.22 2.88 -24.35
N GLY A 212 8.47 3.29 -24.51
CA GLY A 212 8.77 4.68 -24.74
C GLY A 212 9.99 4.96 -25.58
N VAL A 213 10.51 6.16 -25.43
CA VAL A 213 11.73 6.66 -26.03
C VAL A 213 12.62 7.27 -24.97
N SER A 214 13.93 7.41 -25.24
CA SER A 214 14.82 8.11 -24.33
C SER A 214 14.41 9.59 -24.18
N PRO A 215 14.72 10.25 -23.06
CA PRO A 215 14.46 11.68 -22.91
C PRO A 215 15.09 12.54 -24.01
N LYS A 216 16.20 12.08 -24.61
CA LYS A 216 16.87 12.74 -25.73
C LYS A 216 16.03 12.70 -27.02
N GLN A 217 15.32 11.60 -27.25
CA GLN A 217 14.47 11.38 -28.43
C GLN A 217 13.03 11.89 -28.22
N ALA A 218 12.65 12.20 -26.98
CA ALA A 218 11.32 12.69 -26.66
C ALA A 218 11.05 14.05 -27.33
N ALA A 219 9.78 14.31 -27.64
CA ALA A 219 9.32 15.53 -28.32
C ALA A 219 9.77 16.81 -27.58
N ASP A 220 10.08 17.86 -28.36
CA ASP A 220 10.44 19.18 -27.82
C ASP A 220 9.22 19.97 -27.30
N ALA A 221 8.00 19.53 -27.63
CA ALA A 221 6.76 20.11 -27.12
C ALA A 221 6.32 19.38 -25.84
N GLU A 222 5.97 20.18 -24.83
CA GLU A 222 5.38 19.64 -23.60
C GLU A 222 3.96 19.06 -23.83
N THR A 223 3.61 18.03 -23.08
CA THR A 223 2.27 17.45 -23.08
C THR A 223 1.59 17.72 -21.73
N LEU A 224 0.51 18.52 -21.76
CA LEU A 224 -0.30 18.77 -20.56
C LEU A 224 -1.38 17.70 -20.46
N ILE A 225 -1.49 17.06 -19.27
CA ILE A 225 -2.51 16.05 -18.98
C ILE A 225 -3.25 16.40 -17.70
N ARG A 226 -4.53 16.03 -17.65
CA ARG A 226 -5.40 16.14 -16.48
C ARG A 226 -5.87 14.76 -16.07
N ILE A 227 -5.67 14.40 -14.81
CA ILE A 227 -6.08 13.10 -14.23
C ILE A 227 -7.09 13.36 -13.14
N GLY A 228 -8.28 12.76 -13.27
CA GLY A 228 -9.34 12.78 -12.24
C GLY A 228 -9.26 11.57 -11.35
N PHE A 229 -9.46 11.79 -10.05
CA PHE A 229 -9.47 10.76 -9.01
C PHE A 229 -10.81 10.76 -8.26
N GLU A 230 -11.32 9.57 -7.95
CA GLU A 230 -12.43 9.34 -7.04
C GLU A 230 -12.03 8.32 -5.98
N LYS A 231 -12.02 8.75 -4.71
CA LYS A 231 -11.63 7.90 -3.58
C LYS A 231 -10.30 7.15 -3.81
N GLY A 232 -9.32 7.85 -4.36
CA GLY A 232 -8.00 7.32 -4.66
C GLY A 232 -7.92 6.40 -5.88
N VAL A 233 -8.98 6.27 -6.64
CA VAL A 233 -9.00 5.56 -7.92
C VAL A 233 -8.87 6.58 -9.05
N PRO A 234 -7.88 6.46 -9.94
CA PRO A 234 -7.83 7.29 -11.14
C PRO A 234 -8.92 6.85 -12.11
N VAL A 235 -9.87 7.75 -12.40
CA VAL A 235 -11.10 7.45 -13.16
C VAL A 235 -11.17 8.17 -14.49
N SER A 236 -10.37 9.23 -14.71
CA SER A 236 -10.45 9.97 -15.97
C SER A 236 -9.11 10.52 -16.43
N LEU A 237 -8.97 10.67 -17.74
CA LEU A 237 -7.84 11.30 -18.41
C LEU A 237 -8.35 12.38 -19.36
N ASN A 238 -7.93 13.64 -19.17
CA ASN A 238 -8.33 14.80 -19.96
C ASN A 238 -9.87 14.97 -20.04
N GLY A 239 -10.58 14.66 -18.93
CA GLY A 239 -12.04 14.75 -18.84
C GLY A 239 -12.81 13.59 -19.44
N LYS A 240 -12.12 12.57 -19.99
CA LYS A 240 -12.75 11.33 -20.47
C LYS A 240 -12.65 10.27 -19.37
N GLU A 241 -13.79 9.73 -18.95
CA GLU A 241 -13.85 8.56 -18.06
C GLU A 241 -13.31 7.31 -18.73
N LEU A 242 -12.51 6.54 -18.02
CA LEU A 242 -11.83 5.34 -18.50
C LEU A 242 -11.79 4.27 -17.40
N LYS A 243 -11.84 3.01 -17.81
CA LYS A 243 -11.42 1.91 -16.93
C LYS A 243 -9.94 2.04 -16.59
N LEU A 244 -9.54 1.57 -15.42
CA LEU A 244 -8.16 1.69 -14.96
C LEU A 244 -7.16 1.00 -15.92
N SER A 245 -7.50 -0.16 -16.47
CA SER A 245 -6.66 -0.86 -17.45
C SER A 245 -6.40 -0.03 -18.70
N GLU A 246 -7.42 0.63 -19.23
CA GLU A 246 -7.31 1.50 -20.40
C GLU A 246 -6.58 2.81 -20.07
N LEU A 247 -6.80 3.35 -18.87
CA LEU A 247 -6.11 4.53 -18.38
C LEU A 247 -4.59 4.27 -18.25
N LEU A 248 -4.20 3.11 -17.68
CA LEU A 248 -2.80 2.69 -17.61
C LEU A 248 -2.19 2.57 -19.01
N LYS A 249 -2.89 1.95 -19.96
CA LYS A 249 -2.43 1.81 -21.34
C LYS A 249 -2.19 3.17 -21.99
N GLN A 250 -3.18 4.09 -21.95
CA GLN A 250 -3.04 5.41 -22.53
C GLN A 250 -1.93 6.25 -21.86
N LEU A 251 -1.77 6.13 -20.54
CA LEU A 251 -0.69 6.81 -19.82
C LEU A 251 0.68 6.21 -20.14
N ASN A 252 0.79 4.91 -20.39
CA ASN A 252 2.02 4.30 -20.88
C ASN A 252 2.40 4.86 -22.26
N GLU A 253 1.46 5.01 -23.17
CA GLU A 253 1.71 5.61 -24.50
C GLU A 253 2.11 7.08 -24.40
N LEU A 254 1.38 7.90 -23.61
CA LEU A 254 1.65 9.31 -23.43
C LEU A 254 2.99 9.55 -22.71
N GLY A 255 3.22 8.84 -21.62
CA GLY A 255 4.44 8.92 -20.84
C GLY A 255 5.65 8.43 -21.63
N GLY A 256 5.51 7.31 -22.33
CA GLY A 256 6.56 6.75 -23.17
C GLY A 256 7.02 7.71 -24.26
N LYS A 257 6.09 8.36 -24.97
CA LYS A 257 6.41 9.40 -25.98
C LYS A 257 7.16 10.61 -25.42
N ASN A 258 7.01 10.87 -24.11
CA ASN A 258 7.68 11.96 -23.41
C ASN A 258 8.93 11.50 -22.62
N GLY A 259 9.37 10.26 -22.78
CA GLY A 259 10.56 9.71 -22.11
C GLY A 259 10.40 9.54 -20.59
N ILE A 260 9.17 9.39 -20.10
CA ILE A 260 8.85 9.28 -18.67
C ILE A 260 9.04 7.86 -18.18
N GLY A 261 9.52 7.70 -16.94
CA GLY A 261 9.42 6.46 -16.18
C GLY A 261 10.49 5.42 -16.51
N ILE A 262 11.68 5.82 -16.90
CA ILE A 262 12.82 4.93 -17.16
C ILE A 262 13.69 4.88 -15.92
N TYR A 263 13.95 3.66 -15.41
CA TYR A 263 14.75 3.41 -14.20
C TYR A 263 15.78 2.32 -14.46
N ASP A 264 17.05 2.65 -14.33
CA ASP A 264 18.16 1.68 -14.31
C ASP A 264 18.52 1.40 -12.86
N LEU A 265 18.26 0.17 -12.39
CA LEU A 265 18.33 -0.17 -10.98
C LEU A 265 19.12 -1.46 -10.76
N ILE A 266 19.91 -1.46 -9.68
CA ILE A 266 20.51 -2.66 -9.12
C ILE A 266 19.61 -3.11 -7.95
N GLU A 267 18.96 -4.25 -8.11
CA GLU A 267 18.09 -4.85 -7.11
C GLU A 267 18.82 -5.93 -6.28
N ASP A 268 18.41 -6.08 -5.02
CA ASP A 268 18.76 -7.25 -4.21
C ASP A 268 17.65 -8.30 -4.34
N ARG A 269 17.93 -9.39 -5.06
CA ARG A 269 16.99 -10.50 -5.16
C ARG A 269 16.81 -11.19 -3.82
N VAL A 270 15.61 -11.72 -3.56
CA VAL A 270 15.30 -12.43 -2.29
C VAL A 270 16.25 -13.60 -2.03
N VAL A 271 16.76 -14.21 -3.08
CA VAL A 271 17.78 -15.27 -3.00
C VAL A 271 19.19 -14.76 -2.65
N GLY A 272 19.37 -13.47 -2.39
CA GLY A 272 20.64 -12.88 -1.95
C GLY A 272 21.59 -12.46 -3.08
N LEU A 273 21.15 -12.45 -4.33
CA LEU A 273 21.94 -12.04 -5.49
C LEU A 273 21.61 -10.61 -5.90
N LYS A 274 22.63 -9.82 -6.26
CA LYS A 274 22.41 -8.55 -6.96
C LYS A 274 22.13 -8.79 -8.44
N ALA A 275 21.21 -7.99 -8.99
CA ALA A 275 20.90 -8.01 -10.40
C ALA A 275 20.59 -6.60 -10.88
N ARG A 276 21.04 -6.25 -12.06
CA ARG A 276 20.71 -4.99 -12.73
C ARG A 276 19.61 -5.20 -13.73
N GLY A 277 18.76 -4.22 -13.91
CA GLY A 277 17.75 -4.16 -14.96
C GLY A 277 17.31 -2.74 -15.24
N VAL A 278 16.90 -2.51 -16.48
CA VAL A 278 16.21 -1.28 -16.88
C VAL A 278 14.71 -1.55 -16.86
N TYR A 279 13.96 -0.63 -16.27
CA TYR A 279 12.52 -0.74 -16.08
C TYR A 279 11.82 0.47 -16.66
N GLU A 280 10.78 0.23 -17.44
CA GLU A 280 9.91 1.27 -17.97
C GLU A 280 8.55 1.23 -17.25
N ILE A 281 8.19 2.30 -16.55
CA ILE A 281 6.91 2.43 -15.81
C ILE A 281 6.25 3.79 -16.07
N PRO A 282 5.99 4.19 -17.31
CA PRO A 282 5.51 5.54 -17.63
C PRO A 282 4.19 5.88 -16.93
N ALA A 283 3.16 5.05 -17.08
CA ALA A 283 1.85 5.26 -16.46
C ALA A 283 1.93 5.32 -14.93
N VAL A 284 2.68 4.39 -14.34
CA VAL A 284 2.84 4.29 -12.89
C VAL A 284 3.55 5.51 -12.32
N SER A 285 4.62 5.98 -12.98
CA SER A 285 5.34 7.21 -12.58
C SER A 285 4.41 8.43 -12.60
N ILE A 286 3.58 8.55 -13.65
CA ILE A 286 2.59 9.63 -13.78
C ILE A 286 1.55 9.55 -12.66
N LEU A 287 0.98 8.38 -12.43
CA LEU A 287 -0.08 8.19 -11.42
C LEU A 287 0.44 8.39 -10.00
N LEU A 288 1.62 7.87 -9.66
CA LEU A 288 2.24 8.09 -8.35
C LEU A 288 2.53 9.57 -8.11
N LYS A 289 2.99 10.30 -9.14
CA LYS A 289 3.19 11.75 -9.04
C LYS A 289 1.88 12.49 -8.84
N ALA A 290 0.85 12.15 -9.61
CA ALA A 290 -0.46 12.77 -9.50
C ALA A 290 -1.09 12.49 -8.12
N GLN A 291 -1.06 11.23 -7.67
CA GLN A 291 -1.57 10.83 -6.37
C GLN A 291 -0.86 11.57 -5.24
N ALA A 292 0.48 11.65 -5.27
CA ALA A 292 1.25 12.38 -4.26
C ALA A 292 0.90 13.88 -4.20
N CYS A 293 0.61 14.51 -5.34
CA CYS A 293 0.13 15.90 -5.37
C CYS A 293 -1.25 16.05 -4.72
N LEU A 294 -2.17 15.12 -4.98
CA LEU A 294 -3.50 15.14 -4.40
C LEU A 294 -3.49 14.80 -2.90
N GLU A 295 -2.70 13.81 -2.49
CA GLU A 295 -2.49 13.44 -1.08
C GLU A 295 -1.92 14.60 -0.26
N GLY A 296 -0.97 15.34 -0.82
CA GLY A 296 -0.40 16.52 -0.16
C GLY A 296 -1.40 17.65 0.06
N LEU A 297 -2.50 17.67 -0.71
CA LEU A 297 -3.58 18.63 -0.56
C LEU A 297 -4.67 18.19 0.43
N VAL A 298 -4.93 16.86 0.51
CA VAL A 298 -6.12 16.28 1.20
C VAL A 298 -5.76 15.62 2.52
N LEU A 299 -4.58 15.02 2.64
CA LEU A 299 -4.20 14.28 3.85
C LEU A 299 -3.38 15.15 4.82
N ASP A 300 -3.59 14.93 6.12
CA ASP A 300 -2.76 15.54 7.16
C ASP A 300 -1.36 14.93 7.21
N ARG A 301 -0.44 15.65 7.87
CA ARG A 301 0.97 15.26 7.96
C ARG A 301 1.20 13.90 8.60
N GLU A 302 0.50 13.59 9.69
CA GLU A 302 0.71 12.34 10.45
C GLU A 302 0.26 11.13 9.63
N THR A 303 -0.87 11.26 8.92
CA THR A 303 -1.35 10.24 7.98
C THR A 303 -0.37 10.02 6.84
N LEU A 304 0.15 11.09 6.23
CA LEU A 304 1.15 11.01 5.15
C LEU A 304 2.45 10.33 5.61
N ASP A 305 2.97 10.72 6.77
CA ASP A 305 4.23 10.18 7.29
C ASP A 305 4.08 8.69 7.65
N THR A 306 2.96 8.31 8.28
CA THR A 306 2.64 6.92 8.58
C THR A 306 2.49 6.10 7.30
N LYS A 307 1.77 6.63 6.32
CA LYS A 307 1.57 5.99 5.02
C LYS A 307 2.89 5.69 4.31
N ARG A 308 3.84 6.63 4.30
CA ARG A 308 5.16 6.44 3.70
C ARG A 308 5.94 5.29 4.34
N ILE A 309 5.94 5.19 5.67
CA ILE A 309 6.59 4.10 6.40
C ILE A 309 5.96 2.75 6.04
N LEU A 310 4.64 2.68 6.05
CA LEU A 310 3.90 1.44 5.77
C LEU A 310 3.99 1.02 4.31
N SER A 311 4.10 1.96 3.36
CA SER A 311 4.24 1.67 1.93
C SER A 311 5.52 0.89 1.62
N GLU A 312 6.64 1.22 2.28
CA GLU A 312 7.89 0.47 2.14
C GLU A 312 7.75 -0.99 2.60
N LYS A 313 7.04 -1.20 3.73
CA LYS A 313 6.75 -2.56 4.20
C LYS A 313 5.82 -3.33 3.26
N PHE A 314 4.82 -2.66 2.71
CA PHE A 314 3.91 -3.23 1.74
C PHE A 314 4.66 -3.64 0.46
N ALA A 315 5.46 -2.74 -0.10
CA ALA A 315 6.30 -3.01 -1.27
C ALA A 315 7.23 -4.21 -1.05
N ALA A 316 7.85 -4.33 0.13
CA ALA A 316 8.70 -5.46 0.48
C ALA A 316 7.91 -6.80 0.49
N LEU A 317 6.69 -6.81 1.04
CA LEU A 317 5.83 -8.01 1.03
C LEU A 317 5.46 -8.43 -0.40
N LEU A 318 5.12 -7.46 -1.26
CA LEU A 318 4.82 -7.72 -2.68
C LEU A 318 6.05 -8.29 -3.40
N TYR A 319 7.20 -7.63 -3.25
CA TYR A 319 8.45 -8.04 -3.87
C TYR A 319 8.85 -9.47 -3.50
N GLU A 320 8.65 -9.85 -2.23
CA GLU A 320 8.93 -11.17 -1.66
C GLU A 320 7.86 -12.22 -1.99
N GLY A 321 6.83 -11.91 -2.78
CA GLY A 321 5.77 -12.86 -3.15
C GLY A 321 4.77 -13.17 -2.05
N LYS A 322 4.68 -12.34 -1.02
CA LYS A 322 3.80 -12.51 0.15
C LYS A 322 2.42 -11.87 -0.05
N TRP A 323 1.85 -12.03 -1.26
CA TRP A 323 0.55 -11.46 -1.61
C TRP A 323 -0.59 -11.98 -0.72
N PHE A 324 -0.65 -13.30 -0.52
CA PHE A 324 -1.72 -13.97 0.25
C PHE A 324 -1.35 -14.07 1.73
N THR A 325 -1.08 -12.93 2.39
CA THR A 325 -0.75 -12.90 3.82
C THR A 325 -1.61 -11.89 4.58
N PRO A 326 -2.00 -12.18 5.84
CA PRO A 326 -2.80 -11.27 6.66
C PRO A 326 -2.18 -9.87 6.81
N LEU A 327 -0.85 -9.78 6.90
CA LEU A 327 -0.19 -8.48 7.02
C LEU A 327 -0.36 -7.63 5.76
N ARG A 328 -0.25 -8.25 4.56
CA ARG A 328 -0.50 -7.54 3.31
C ARG A 328 -1.95 -7.03 3.24
N GLU A 329 -2.92 -7.85 3.66
CA GLU A 329 -4.33 -7.48 3.69
C GLU A 329 -4.60 -6.33 4.65
N ALA A 330 -4.04 -6.38 5.85
CA ALA A 330 -4.16 -5.32 6.84
C ALA A 330 -3.59 -3.98 6.35
N LEU A 331 -2.42 -4.02 5.69
CA LEU A 331 -1.81 -2.82 5.10
C LEU A 331 -2.64 -2.28 3.94
N GLN A 332 -3.17 -3.14 3.08
CA GLN A 332 -4.08 -2.71 2.01
C GLN A 332 -5.34 -2.03 2.56
N ALA A 333 -5.94 -2.57 3.63
CA ALA A 333 -7.09 -1.98 4.28
C ALA A 333 -6.76 -0.59 4.88
N PHE A 334 -5.56 -0.43 5.47
CA PHE A 334 -5.07 0.86 5.92
C PHE A 334 -5.00 1.87 4.75
N PHE A 335 -4.35 1.50 3.64
CA PHE A 335 -4.26 2.40 2.48
C PHE A 335 -5.64 2.74 1.93
N ALA A 336 -6.52 1.77 1.73
CA ALA A 336 -7.88 1.99 1.26
C ALA A 336 -8.67 2.97 2.17
N SER A 337 -8.46 2.90 3.48
CA SER A 337 -9.05 3.84 4.44
C SER A 337 -8.56 5.28 4.20
N THR A 338 -7.28 5.48 3.91
CA THR A 338 -6.72 6.82 3.64
C THR A 338 -7.21 7.44 2.33
N GLN A 339 -7.78 6.64 1.42
CA GLN A 339 -8.24 7.12 0.11
C GLN A 339 -9.69 7.65 0.10
N GLN A 340 -10.45 7.49 1.16
CA GLN A 340 -11.90 7.79 1.16
C GLN A 340 -12.26 9.23 0.76
N GLN A 341 -11.36 10.19 1.05
CA GLN A 341 -11.52 11.59 0.68
C GLN A 341 -10.60 12.01 -0.48
N LEU A 342 -9.82 11.09 -1.03
CA LEU A 342 -8.85 11.40 -2.07
C LEU A 342 -9.55 11.49 -3.43
N SER A 343 -10.33 12.57 -3.62
CA SER A 343 -11.06 12.86 -4.85
C SER A 343 -10.73 14.27 -5.32
N GLY A 344 -10.50 14.41 -6.63
CA GLY A 344 -10.11 15.68 -7.23
C GLY A 344 -9.40 15.51 -8.56
N GLU A 345 -8.84 16.60 -9.07
CA GLU A 345 -8.12 16.62 -10.34
C GLU A 345 -6.68 17.10 -10.16
N VAL A 346 -5.77 16.47 -10.90
CA VAL A 346 -4.36 16.85 -10.94
C VAL A 346 -3.94 17.15 -12.37
N LEU A 347 -3.32 18.30 -12.57
CA LEU A 347 -2.69 18.74 -13.82
C LEU A 347 -1.19 18.44 -13.74
N LEU A 348 -0.69 17.68 -14.71
CA LEU A 348 0.74 17.42 -14.89
C LEU A 348 1.19 17.82 -16.28
N ARG A 349 2.42 18.29 -16.37
CA ARG A 349 3.12 18.60 -17.61
C ARG A 349 4.22 17.58 -17.79
N LEU A 350 4.19 16.86 -18.92
CA LEU A 350 5.17 15.86 -19.31
C LEU A 350 6.16 16.51 -20.27
N TYR A 351 7.45 16.44 -19.97
CA TYR A 351 8.47 17.02 -20.83
C TYR A 351 9.81 16.34 -20.63
N LYS A 352 10.31 15.67 -21.65
CA LYS A 352 11.67 15.09 -21.72
C LYS A 352 12.08 14.37 -20.42
N GLY A 353 11.31 13.37 -20.00
CA GLY A 353 11.56 12.58 -18.81
C GLY A 353 11.08 13.22 -17.50
N ASN A 354 10.59 14.45 -17.52
CA ASN A 354 10.18 15.17 -16.31
C ASN A 354 8.65 15.17 -16.14
N LEU A 355 8.22 15.02 -14.89
CA LEU A 355 6.83 15.17 -14.43
C LEU A 355 6.71 16.46 -13.62
N ILE A 356 6.16 17.51 -14.23
CA ILE A 356 6.04 18.82 -13.63
C ILE A 356 4.60 19.02 -13.15
N HIS A 357 4.42 19.34 -11.86
CA HIS A 357 3.12 19.68 -11.30
C HIS A 357 2.64 21.02 -11.84
N ALA A 358 1.43 21.06 -12.39
CA ALA A 358 0.82 22.25 -12.97
C ALA A 358 -0.42 22.75 -12.22
N GLY A 359 -0.98 21.95 -11.33
CA GLY A 359 -2.11 22.32 -10.47
C GLY A 359 -2.82 21.11 -9.88
N THR A 360 -3.47 21.30 -8.73
CA THR A 360 -4.30 20.28 -8.06
C THR A 360 -5.53 20.95 -7.46
N SER A 361 -6.69 20.33 -7.61
CA SER A 361 -7.95 20.77 -7.01
C SER A 361 -8.68 19.61 -6.36
N SER A 362 -9.30 19.86 -5.20
CA SER A 362 -10.13 18.90 -4.48
C SER A 362 -11.16 19.63 -3.61
N ALA A 363 -12.36 19.06 -3.54
CA ALA A 363 -13.36 19.52 -2.58
C ALA A 363 -13.01 19.18 -1.13
N TYR A 364 -12.05 18.27 -0.93
CA TYR A 364 -11.54 17.84 0.38
C TYR A 364 -10.20 18.49 0.75
N SER A 365 -9.85 19.60 0.10
CA SER A 365 -8.61 20.33 0.35
C SER A 365 -8.48 20.80 1.79
N LEU A 366 -7.34 20.49 2.43
CA LEU A 366 -6.93 21.07 3.71
C LEU A 366 -6.19 22.41 3.54
N TYR A 367 -5.91 22.82 2.31
CA TYR A 367 -5.32 24.13 2.01
C TYR A 367 -6.40 25.21 2.11
N SER A 368 -6.22 26.17 3.01
CA SER A 368 -7.10 27.32 3.15
C SER A 368 -6.32 28.59 2.84
N GLU A 369 -6.73 29.30 1.79
CA GLU A 369 -6.13 30.58 1.42
C GLU A 369 -6.26 31.61 2.55
N GLU A 370 -7.39 31.61 3.28
CA GLU A 370 -7.67 32.51 4.41
C GLU A 370 -6.64 32.38 5.55
N PHE A 371 -6.11 31.15 5.79
CA PHE A 371 -5.10 30.91 6.82
C PHE A 371 -3.67 31.03 6.31
N THR A 372 -3.42 30.76 5.03
CA THR A 372 -2.06 30.64 4.48
C THR A 372 -1.62 31.86 3.67
N SER A 373 -2.54 32.73 3.28
CA SER A 373 -2.24 33.93 2.50
C SER A 373 -1.40 34.94 3.28
N PHE A 374 -0.30 35.38 2.72
CA PHE A 374 0.52 36.45 3.28
C PHE A 374 -0.13 37.85 3.14
N THR A 375 -1.18 37.97 2.32
CA THR A 375 -1.82 39.24 2.00
C THR A 375 -3.17 39.44 2.69
N THR A 376 -3.87 38.35 3.05
CA THR A 376 -5.24 38.39 3.60
C THR A 376 -5.38 37.63 4.92
N GLY A 377 -4.31 37.07 5.46
CA GLY A 377 -4.33 36.14 6.60
C GLY A 377 -4.59 36.78 7.96
N GLU A 378 -5.75 37.43 8.16
CA GLU A 378 -6.15 37.98 9.47
C GLU A 378 -6.65 36.90 10.45
N LEU A 379 -6.99 35.70 9.97
CA LEU A 379 -7.53 34.62 10.80
C LEU A 379 -6.47 33.91 11.65
N PHE A 380 -5.20 33.95 11.25
CA PHE A 380 -4.09 33.31 11.98
C PHE A 380 -3.50 34.28 13.00
N ASN A 381 -3.64 33.96 14.29
CA ASN A 381 -3.01 34.75 15.34
C ASN A 381 -1.54 34.35 15.52
N HIS A 382 -0.60 35.12 15.02
CA HIS A 382 0.83 34.88 15.13
C HIS A 382 1.36 34.68 16.57
N ARG A 383 0.66 35.22 17.59
CA ARG A 383 1.06 35.06 19.00
C ARG A 383 0.86 33.64 19.52
N ASP A 384 -0.05 32.88 18.93
CA ASP A 384 -0.30 31.51 19.36
C ASP A 384 0.91 30.59 19.08
N ALA A 385 1.69 30.92 18.05
CA ALA A 385 2.94 30.23 17.73
C ALA A 385 3.99 30.38 18.84
N GLU A 386 4.07 31.53 19.55
CA GLU A 386 5.01 31.77 20.63
C GLU A 386 4.77 30.76 21.78
N GLY A 387 3.52 30.58 22.19
CA GLY A 387 3.15 29.63 23.23
C GLY A 387 3.41 28.18 22.85
N PHE A 388 3.09 27.81 21.61
CA PHE A 388 3.36 26.49 21.05
C PHE A 388 4.84 26.18 21.02
N ILE A 389 5.67 27.09 20.47
CA ILE A 389 7.13 26.91 20.38
C ILE A 389 7.73 26.77 21.76
N ALA A 390 7.32 27.62 22.72
CA ALA A 390 7.85 27.59 24.10
C ALA A 390 7.58 26.24 24.82
N LEU A 391 6.48 25.56 24.50
CA LEU A 391 6.18 24.22 25.03
C LEU A 391 6.91 23.13 24.25
N TYR A 392 6.97 23.26 22.93
CA TYR A 392 7.57 22.27 22.04
C TYR A 392 9.10 22.18 22.20
N GLU A 393 9.77 23.31 22.48
CA GLU A 393 11.23 23.36 22.71
C GLU A 393 11.69 22.79 24.07
N LEU A 394 10.76 22.58 25.02
CA LEU A 394 11.14 22.17 26.39
C LEU A 394 12.09 20.98 26.49
N PRO A 395 11.90 19.87 25.74
CA PRO A 395 12.81 18.75 25.78
C PRO A 395 14.24 19.14 25.34
N MET A 396 14.35 19.94 24.28
CA MET A 396 15.64 20.42 23.76
C MET A 396 16.31 21.38 24.73
N LEU A 397 15.54 22.31 25.29
CA LEU A 397 16.02 23.27 26.29
C LEU A 397 16.51 22.57 27.55
N LEU A 398 15.77 21.59 28.06
CA LEU A 398 16.11 20.81 29.23
C LEU A 398 17.40 19.99 28.99
N ARG A 399 17.51 19.35 27.80
CA ARG A 399 18.70 18.63 27.40
C ARG A 399 19.94 19.55 27.35
N ALA A 400 19.81 20.69 26.70
CA ALA A 400 20.93 21.67 26.64
C ALA A 400 21.37 22.13 28.03
N ARG A 401 20.43 22.42 28.93
CA ARG A 401 20.74 22.79 30.33
C ARG A 401 21.40 21.65 31.12
N MET A 402 20.97 20.39 30.88
CA MET A 402 21.58 19.22 31.49
C MET A 402 23.04 19.07 31.01
N GLN A 403 23.30 19.17 29.72
CA GLN A 403 24.64 19.09 29.12
C GLN A 403 25.57 20.18 29.65
N GLN A 404 25.09 21.42 29.80
CA GLN A 404 25.84 22.50 30.42
C GLN A 404 26.22 22.22 31.88
N ARG A 405 25.32 21.56 32.65
CA ARG A 405 25.58 21.22 34.06
C ARG A 405 26.56 20.05 34.22
N SER A 406 26.55 19.09 33.33
CA SER A 406 27.38 17.89 33.39
C SER A 406 28.79 18.11 32.85
N GLY A 407 29.11 19.30 32.31
CA GLY A 407 30.39 19.57 31.67
C GLY A 407 30.66 18.75 30.40
N SER A 408 29.64 18.00 29.93
CA SER A 408 29.69 17.14 28.73
C SER A 408 29.36 17.91 27.46
N ALA A 409 29.20 19.21 27.52
CA ALA A 409 28.96 20.04 26.36
C ALA A 409 30.28 20.29 25.62
N GLU A 410 30.58 19.48 24.62
CA GLU A 410 31.06 20.04 23.36
C GLU A 410 29.91 20.89 22.85
N ALA A 411 29.80 22.09 23.41
CA ALA A 411 28.81 23.04 22.95
C ALA A 411 29.07 23.29 21.46
N LEU A 412 28.06 23.14 20.63
CA LEU A 412 27.97 23.83 19.36
C LEU A 412 27.89 25.35 19.67
N VAL A 413 28.97 25.86 20.26
CA VAL A 413 29.16 27.28 20.52
C VAL A 413 29.64 27.86 19.20
N LEU A 414 28.71 28.43 18.46
CA LEU A 414 29.06 29.38 17.42
C LEU A 414 29.89 30.49 18.14
N PRO A 415 31.19 30.68 17.82
CA PRO A 415 32.13 31.45 18.66
C PRO A 415 31.74 32.91 18.89
N ASN A 416 30.71 33.43 18.25
CA ASN A 416 30.35 34.86 18.29
C ASN A 416 28.95 35.17 18.89
N LEU A 417 28.20 34.17 19.42
CA LEU A 417 26.94 34.43 20.08
C LEU A 417 27.00 34.64 21.58
N LEU A 418 28.15 34.31 22.22
CA LEU A 418 28.34 34.50 23.66
C LEU A 418 28.60 35.97 24.08
N SER A 419 28.86 36.87 23.13
CA SER A 419 29.00 38.30 23.44
C SER A 419 27.71 39.06 23.56
N LEU A 420 26.56 38.44 23.17
CA LEU A 420 25.26 39.06 23.24
C LEU A 420 24.37 38.60 24.41
N SER A 421 24.83 37.61 25.18
CA SER A 421 24.09 37.16 26.36
C SER A 421 24.66 37.82 27.63
N GLN A 422 24.29 39.04 27.85
CA GLN A 422 24.30 39.54 29.23
C GLN A 422 23.33 38.67 30.05
N PRO A 423 23.72 38.19 31.23
CA PRO A 423 22.87 37.31 32.00
C PRO A 423 21.62 38.06 32.44
N VAL A 424 20.47 37.67 31.93
CA VAL A 424 19.15 38.07 32.46
C VAL A 424 19.03 37.48 33.88
N LYS A 425 19.86 37.94 34.80
CA LYS A 425 19.80 37.56 36.24
C LYS A 425 18.61 38.15 36.95
N THR A 426 17.89 39.11 36.33
CA THR A 426 16.90 39.92 37.04
C THR A 426 15.48 39.37 36.89
N THR A 427 15.15 38.62 35.86
CA THR A 427 13.81 38.19 35.57
C THR A 427 13.44 36.87 36.26
N VAL A 428 14.33 35.90 36.32
CA VAL A 428 14.06 34.59 36.94
C VAL A 428 13.87 34.69 38.45
N SER A 429 14.62 35.58 39.13
CA SER A 429 14.45 35.79 40.58
C SER A 429 13.11 36.53 40.92
N LYS A 430 12.69 37.46 40.06
CA LYS A 430 11.39 38.16 40.22
C LYS A 430 10.21 37.21 39.92
N VAL A 431 10.32 36.36 38.87
CA VAL A 431 9.29 35.37 38.54
C VAL A 431 9.22 34.28 39.62
N LYS A 432 10.36 33.74 40.10
CA LYS A 432 10.33 32.80 41.25
C LYS A 432 9.72 33.40 42.52
N LYS A 433 9.99 34.67 42.82
CA LYS A 433 9.36 35.39 43.98
C LYS A 433 7.86 35.61 43.74
N ALA A 434 7.46 35.97 42.51
CA ALA A 434 6.05 36.17 42.16
C ALA A 434 5.25 34.86 42.21
N VAL A 435 5.76 33.79 41.64
CA VAL A 435 5.15 32.46 41.67
C VAL A 435 5.05 31.92 43.08
N LYS A 436 6.14 32.04 43.88
CA LYS A 436 6.12 31.64 45.30
C LYS A 436 5.09 32.44 46.13
N LYS A 437 4.94 33.75 45.87
CA LYS A 437 3.94 34.62 46.51
C LYS A 437 2.52 34.25 46.08
N GLN A 438 2.32 33.87 44.81
CA GLN A 438 1.01 33.48 44.30
C GLN A 438 0.58 32.09 44.79
N VAL A 439 1.53 31.13 44.89
CA VAL A 439 1.27 29.82 45.48
C VAL A 439 0.94 29.90 46.97
N VAL A 440 1.66 30.68 47.71
CA VAL A 440 1.37 30.93 49.16
C VAL A 440 0.01 31.59 49.35
N ARG A 441 -0.33 32.54 48.49
CA ARG A 441 -1.65 33.21 48.52
C ARG A 441 -2.79 32.25 48.22
N LYS A 442 -2.67 31.40 47.16
CA LYS A 442 -3.68 30.38 46.84
C LYS A 442 -3.80 29.29 47.92
N LEU A 443 -2.71 28.94 48.60
CA LEU A 443 -2.74 28.02 49.73
C LEU A 443 -3.46 28.63 50.94
N ALA A 444 -3.22 29.91 51.24
CA ALA A 444 -3.91 30.63 52.30
C ALA A 444 -5.40 30.80 52.02
N GLU A 445 -5.80 31.10 50.78
CA GLU A 445 -7.21 31.18 50.36
C GLU A 445 -7.91 29.80 50.43
N LYS A 446 -7.23 28.70 50.05
CA LYS A 446 -7.73 27.33 50.21
C LYS A 446 -7.89 26.95 51.68
N LYS A 447 -6.98 27.39 52.56
CA LYS A 447 -7.08 27.14 54.00
C LYS A 447 -8.25 27.88 54.64
N LYS A 448 -8.45 29.17 54.30
CA LYS A 448 -9.61 29.94 54.72
C LYS A 448 -10.96 29.40 54.19
N ALA A 449 -10.98 28.88 52.97
CA ALA A 449 -12.17 28.25 52.41
C ALA A 449 -12.50 26.90 53.09
N ALA A 450 -11.45 26.11 53.43
CA ALA A 450 -11.62 24.88 54.19
C ALA A 450 -12.10 25.14 55.66
N GLU A 451 -11.59 26.17 56.31
CA GLU A 451 -12.04 26.60 57.67
C GLU A 451 -13.47 27.08 57.64
N LYS A 452 -13.88 27.91 56.67
CA LYS A 452 -15.30 28.32 56.50
C LYS A 452 -16.24 27.15 56.20
N SER A 453 -15.75 26.14 55.42
CA SER A 453 -16.54 24.93 55.14
C SER A 453 -16.70 24.05 56.41
N ALA A 454 -15.66 23.98 57.24
CA ALA A 454 -15.70 23.25 58.50
C ALA A 454 -16.59 23.94 59.54
N GLU A 455 -16.58 25.29 59.59
CA GLU A 455 -17.49 26.07 60.43
C GLU A 455 -18.95 25.89 60.00
N LYS A 456 -19.23 25.93 58.69
CA LYS A 456 -20.57 25.68 58.13
C LYS A 456 -21.09 24.27 58.45
N LYS A 457 -20.21 23.25 58.39
CA LYS A 457 -20.54 21.87 58.77
C LYS A 457 -20.77 21.71 60.29
N ARG A 458 -20.08 22.52 61.14
CA ARG A 458 -20.34 22.56 62.59
C ARG A 458 -21.63 23.23 62.92
N ALA A 459 -22.04 24.31 62.19
CA ALA A 459 -23.31 25.00 62.36
C ALA A 459 -24.49 24.09 61.97
N VAL A 460 -24.40 23.36 60.84
CA VAL A 460 -25.40 22.40 60.38
C VAL A 460 -25.59 21.26 61.38
N LYS A 461 -24.49 20.71 61.94
CA LYS A 461 -24.57 19.67 62.98
C LYS A 461 -25.17 20.16 64.29
N LYS A 462 -25.09 21.49 64.61
CA LYS A 462 -25.69 22.07 65.77
C LYS A 462 -27.20 22.28 65.57
N ASP A 463 -27.67 22.53 64.36
CA ASP A 463 -29.09 22.63 64.04
C ASP A 463 -29.75 21.24 63.92
N GLU A 464 -29.04 20.23 63.32
CA GLU A 464 -29.54 18.85 63.33
C GLU A 464 -29.69 18.25 64.73
N SER A 465 -28.78 18.62 65.68
CA SER A 465 -28.90 18.19 67.08
C SER A 465 -30.04 18.91 67.82
N LYS A 466 -30.50 20.06 67.38
CA LYS A 466 -31.67 20.74 67.92
C LYS A 466 -32.97 20.18 67.36
N GLU A 467 -33.04 19.81 66.11
CA GLU A 467 -34.19 19.11 65.49
C GLU A 467 -34.40 17.73 66.07
N GLU A 468 -33.31 16.98 66.39
CA GLU A 468 -33.42 15.66 67.02
C GLU A 468 -33.96 15.70 68.44
N VAL A 469 -33.66 16.78 69.15
CA VAL A 469 -34.22 17.01 70.53
C VAL A 469 -35.70 17.43 70.50
N VAL A 470 -36.12 18.16 69.45
CA VAL A 470 -37.55 18.56 69.28
C VAL A 470 -38.37 17.37 68.77
N ASN A 471 -37.85 16.52 67.95
CA ASN A 471 -38.55 15.30 67.46
C ASN A 471 -38.69 14.21 68.56
N LYS A 472 -37.72 14.07 69.48
CA LYS A 472 -37.86 13.16 70.63
C LYS A 472 -38.89 13.61 71.69
N ALA A 473 -39.25 14.91 71.71
CA ALA A 473 -40.28 15.43 72.61
C ALA A 473 -41.70 15.25 72.03
N THR A 474 -41.84 15.15 70.69
CA THR A 474 -43.14 15.01 70.00
C THR A 474 -43.64 13.58 69.88
N VAL A 475 -42.70 12.62 69.92
CA VAL A 475 -43.02 11.16 69.77
C VAL A 475 -43.44 10.50 71.07
N LYS A 476 -43.37 11.21 72.24
CA LYS A 476 -43.85 10.73 73.55
C LYS A 476 -45.31 11.05 73.91
N LYS A 477 -46.05 11.64 72.96
CA LYS A 477 -47.46 12.03 73.22
C LYS A 477 -48.53 11.42 72.31
N THR A 478 -48.16 10.47 71.43
CA THR A 478 -49.14 9.77 70.59
C THR A 478 -48.83 8.29 70.45
N ALA A 479 -48.68 7.62 71.60
CA ALA A 479 -48.71 6.14 71.64
C ALA A 479 -49.93 5.81 72.54
N ASP A 480 -51.12 5.86 71.98
CA ASP A 480 -52.32 5.17 72.39
C ASP A 480 -53.40 5.39 71.32
N LYS A 481 -53.56 4.41 70.46
CA LYS A 481 -54.85 3.92 69.95
C LYS A 481 -54.70 3.23 68.57
N LYS A 482 -54.95 1.91 68.67
CA LYS A 482 -55.58 1.02 67.70
C LYS A 482 -54.71 0.50 66.56
N GLU A 483 -54.24 -0.76 66.70
CA GLU A 483 -54.76 -2.03 66.12
C GLU A 483 -55.48 -1.90 64.77
N GLY A 484 -54.95 -2.66 63.78
CA GLY A 484 -55.85 -3.29 62.86
C GLY A 484 -55.30 -3.40 61.41
N ALA A 485 -54.87 -4.63 61.10
CA ALA A 485 -55.08 -5.29 59.84
C ALA A 485 -54.07 -5.21 58.65
N LYS A 486 -53.40 -6.35 58.49
CA LYS A 486 -53.18 -7.13 57.25
C LYS A 486 -52.21 -6.68 56.22
N LYS A 487 -51.11 -7.51 56.12
CA LYS A 487 -50.37 -7.85 54.92
C LYS A 487 -51.28 -8.51 53.85
N PRO A 488 -50.96 -8.54 52.56
CA PRO A 488 -49.94 -9.50 52.07
C PRO A 488 -49.07 -9.06 50.88
N ALA A 489 -47.88 -9.61 50.85
CA ALA A 489 -47.22 -10.51 49.85
C ALA A 489 -46.87 -9.98 48.44
N VAL A 490 -45.56 -9.89 48.24
CA VAL A 490 -44.66 -10.56 47.29
C VAL A 490 -45.22 -10.85 45.90
N LYS A 491 -44.50 -10.37 44.85
CA LYS A 491 -43.99 -11.25 43.75
C LYS A 491 -42.98 -10.55 42.87
N LYS A 492 -41.84 -11.25 42.76
CA LYS A 492 -40.84 -11.14 41.68
C LYS A 492 -41.43 -11.64 40.36
N ALA A 493 -41.06 -11.09 39.23
CA ALA A 493 -40.89 -11.86 37.98
C ALA A 493 -40.00 -11.11 37.00
N GLY A 494 -39.06 -11.81 36.50
CA GLY A 494 -38.09 -11.50 35.50
C GLY A 494 -38.62 -11.79 34.06
N PRO A 495 -37.70 -11.94 33.06
CA PRO A 495 -37.97 -11.51 31.70
C PRO A 495 -38.49 -12.60 30.79
N LYS A 496 -39.25 -12.21 29.74
CA LYS A 496 -39.60 -13.17 28.64
C LYS A 496 -39.33 -12.56 27.29
N LYS A 497 -38.71 -13.44 26.49
CA LYS A 497 -38.48 -13.46 25.05
C LYS A 497 -39.78 -13.75 24.27
N GLU A 498 -39.61 -13.67 22.94
CA GLU A 498 -40.41 -14.27 21.84
C GLU A 498 -41.47 -13.34 21.26
N SER A 499 -41.75 -13.41 20.00
CA SER A 499 -41.30 -14.03 18.75
C SER A 499 -42.29 -13.69 17.65
N THR A 500 -41.80 -13.64 16.41
CA THR A 500 -42.38 -14.16 15.16
C THR A 500 -43.60 -13.54 14.44
N LYS A 501 -43.33 -13.40 13.11
CA LYS A 501 -44.22 -13.68 11.94
C LYS A 501 -45.18 -12.56 11.50
N LYS A 502 -45.24 -12.15 10.24
CA LYS A 502 -45.36 -12.82 8.94
C LYS A 502 -45.45 -11.76 7.82
N GLU A 503 -44.89 -12.08 6.65
CA GLU A 503 -45.26 -11.54 5.32
C GLU A 503 -46.75 -11.77 4.98
N PRO A 504 -47.30 -11.04 3.96
CA PRO A 504 -47.25 -11.61 2.63
C PRO A 504 -47.25 -10.62 1.41
N LYS A 505 -46.57 -11.06 0.36
CA LYS A 505 -46.87 -11.05 -1.09
C LYS A 505 -47.97 -10.15 -1.66
N LYS A 506 -47.66 -9.41 -2.74
CA LYS A 506 -48.02 -9.68 -4.15
C LYS A 506 -47.87 -8.46 -5.06
N THR A 507 -47.17 -8.65 -6.15
CA THR A 507 -47.49 -8.61 -7.59
C THR A 507 -47.70 -7.26 -8.27
N GLY A 508 -47.01 -7.11 -9.40
CA GLY A 508 -47.54 -6.43 -10.56
C GLY A 508 -46.45 -5.75 -11.43
N LYS A 509 -45.93 -6.47 -12.39
CA LYS A 509 -45.81 -6.24 -13.85
C LYS A 509 -45.90 -4.77 -14.35
N ASN A 510 -44.97 -4.33 -15.11
CA ASN A 510 -44.84 -4.18 -16.56
C ASN A 510 -43.96 -2.95 -16.94
N SER A 511 -43.01 -3.26 -17.75
CA SER A 511 -42.66 -2.72 -19.09
C SER A 511 -42.50 -1.19 -19.25
N LEU A 512 -41.31 -0.76 -19.50
CA LEU A 512 -40.82 -0.38 -20.86
C LEU A 512 -39.31 -0.34 -20.84
#